data_9a8524b77adba77072626bacdd0f6f10
#
_entry.id   9a8524b77adba77072626bacdd0f6f10
#
_cell.length_a   1.000
_cell.length_b   1.000
_cell.length_c   1.000
_cell.angle_alpha   90.00
_cell.angle_beta   90.00
_cell.angle_gamma   90.00
#
_symmetry.space_group_name_H-M   'P 1'
#
loop_
_entity.id
_entity.type
_entity.pdbx_description
1 polymer ?
#
loop_
_entity_poly.entity_id
_entity_poly.type
_entity_poly.pdbx_seq_one_letter_code
_entity_poly.pdbx_strand_id
1 'polypeptide(L)'
;MKRAYNFNAGPSAMPLEVLLEAQEEFLNYKNTGMSIIEMSHRSNEYAALHAETKKLLRELMEIPEDYEIMFIQGGGSTQFLMTAANFHTKKYAAYVNTGVWAKKAMAEGKFYGEVYEAASSADKNHSYIPQEFTLRPDTSYVHLTANNTIYGTEYKDFPKFDVPVICDMSSDILSRKVNVKDFDLIYAGAQKNLGPAGVVIVIVKKSFLATAREDLPTMLKYSTFANNDSLYNTPPVFAIYMVNKTLHWIKKQGGVNAIAKNNAAKAKLIYDVIDNSDGFYKGHAAPEARSNMNITFNLATPEMEKDFVAKGKAAGFIGIGGHRLVGGCRASAYNAVPLEACKALAEFMEEYMKENK
;
A
#
# COMPACT_ATOMS: atom_id res chain seq x y z
N MET A 1 -25.77 10.80 8.40
CA MET A 1 -25.29 9.58 9.11
C MET A 1 -23.87 9.87 9.61
N LYS A 2 -23.61 9.67 10.93
CA LYS A 2 -22.25 9.81 11.49
C LYS A 2 -21.46 8.55 11.11
N ARG A 3 -20.37 8.68 10.33
CA ARG A 3 -19.46 7.56 10.04
C ARG A 3 -18.50 7.35 11.19
N ALA A 4 -18.10 6.08 11.41
CA ALA A 4 -17.01 5.76 12.32
C ALA A 4 -15.66 6.26 11.76
N TYR A 5 -14.73 6.57 12.63
CA TYR A 5 -13.33 6.83 12.29
C TYR A 5 -12.64 5.50 11.99
N ASN A 6 -12.41 5.22 10.71
CA ASN A 6 -11.90 3.94 10.24
C ASN A 6 -10.38 3.97 10.08
N PHE A 7 -9.68 3.31 11.01
CA PHE A 7 -8.23 3.12 11.01
C PHE A 7 -7.79 1.70 10.61
N ASN A 8 -8.65 0.95 9.89
CA ASN A 8 -8.29 -0.39 9.43
C ASN A 8 -7.08 -0.35 8.47
N ALA A 9 -6.23 -1.35 8.60
CA ALA A 9 -4.99 -1.46 7.84
C ALA A 9 -5.14 -1.98 6.40
N GLY A 10 -6.34 -2.44 6.03
CA GLY A 10 -6.69 -2.92 4.69
C GLY A 10 -7.64 -4.12 4.73
N PRO A 11 -8.82 -4.05 4.07
CA PRO A 11 -9.36 -2.84 3.41
C PRO A 11 -9.47 -1.66 4.36
N SER A 12 -9.21 -0.45 3.84
CA SER A 12 -9.13 0.76 4.65
C SER A 12 -10.28 1.73 4.39
N ALA A 13 -10.22 2.93 5.00
CA ALA A 13 -11.15 4.00 4.72
C ALA A 13 -11.06 4.42 3.24
N MET A 14 -12.21 4.77 2.67
CA MET A 14 -12.32 5.44 1.37
C MET A 14 -12.82 6.86 1.56
N PRO A 15 -12.44 7.81 0.67
CA PRO A 15 -12.94 9.18 0.73
C PRO A 15 -14.48 9.18 0.67
N LEU A 16 -15.13 9.97 1.55
CA LEU A 16 -16.59 10.02 1.57
C LEU A 16 -17.16 10.52 0.25
N GLU A 17 -16.49 11.52 -0.34
CA GLU A 17 -16.87 12.11 -1.63
C GLU A 17 -16.89 11.06 -2.75
N VAL A 18 -15.89 10.18 -2.77
CA VAL A 18 -15.81 9.07 -3.74
C VAL A 18 -16.95 8.07 -3.53
N LEU A 19 -17.30 7.76 -2.29
CA LEU A 19 -18.42 6.85 -1.99
C LEU A 19 -19.77 7.47 -2.37
N LEU A 20 -19.97 8.76 -2.14
CA LEU A 20 -21.19 9.48 -2.51
C LEU A 20 -21.35 9.57 -4.03
N GLU A 21 -20.27 9.89 -4.74
CA GLU A 21 -20.27 9.92 -6.21
C GLU A 21 -20.57 8.51 -6.78
N ALA A 22 -19.96 7.47 -6.21
CA ALA A 22 -20.23 6.10 -6.62
C ALA A 22 -21.69 5.68 -6.30
N GLN A 23 -22.26 6.14 -5.20
CA GLN A 23 -23.65 5.91 -4.85
C GLN A 23 -24.62 6.55 -5.86
N GLU A 24 -24.33 7.79 -6.29
CA GLU A 24 -25.12 8.51 -7.28
C GLU A 24 -25.10 7.83 -8.64
N GLU A 25 -23.91 7.39 -9.08
CA GLU A 25 -23.72 6.73 -10.38
C GLU A 25 -24.08 5.24 -10.38
N PHE A 26 -24.35 4.63 -9.20
CA PHE A 26 -24.36 3.18 -9.03
C PHE A 26 -25.37 2.46 -9.95
N LEU A 27 -26.58 3.02 -10.14
CA LEU A 27 -27.61 2.42 -10.99
C LEU A 27 -27.54 2.88 -12.45
N ASN A 28 -26.89 4.01 -12.71
CA ASN A 28 -26.91 4.61 -14.06
C ASN A 28 -25.60 5.35 -14.34
N TYR A 29 -24.55 4.62 -14.64
CA TYR A 29 -23.25 5.19 -14.94
C TYR A 29 -23.29 6.04 -16.23
N LYS A 30 -22.96 7.33 -16.10
CA LYS A 30 -22.90 8.29 -17.23
C LYS A 30 -24.13 8.25 -18.15
N ASN A 31 -25.34 8.03 -17.59
CA ASN A 31 -26.61 7.97 -18.33
C ASN A 31 -26.70 6.83 -19.36
N THR A 32 -25.97 5.75 -19.17
CA THR A 32 -26.01 4.56 -20.05
C THR A 32 -27.23 3.67 -19.83
N GLY A 33 -27.99 3.91 -18.74
CA GLY A 33 -29.10 3.04 -18.30
C GLY A 33 -28.61 1.77 -17.58
N MET A 34 -27.32 1.64 -17.33
CA MET A 34 -26.70 0.46 -16.68
C MET A 34 -25.80 0.90 -15.52
N SER A 35 -25.67 0.02 -14.53
CA SER A 35 -24.65 0.13 -13.51
C SER A 35 -23.26 -0.17 -14.09
N ILE A 36 -22.23 0.48 -13.54
CA ILE A 36 -20.84 0.16 -13.90
C ILE A 36 -20.46 -1.31 -13.61
N ILE A 37 -21.11 -1.97 -12.63
CA ILE A 37 -20.83 -3.38 -12.31
C ILE A 37 -21.41 -4.36 -13.35
N GLU A 38 -22.39 -3.93 -14.16
CA GLU A 38 -23.00 -4.71 -15.23
C GLU A 38 -22.30 -4.48 -16.59
N MET A 39 -21.44 -3.47 -16.66
CA MET A 39 -20.88 -2.99 -17.91
C MET A 39 -19.81 -3.93 -18.45
N SER A 40 -19.92 -4.24 -19.74
CA SER A 40 -18.88 -5.01 -20.43
C SER A 40 -17.55 -4.24 -20.43
N HIS A 41 -16.46 -4.94 -20.08
CA HIS A 41 -15.11 -4.37 -20.19
C HIS A 41 -14.66 -4.09 -21.63
N ARG A 42 -15.50 -4.45 -22.63
CA ARG A 42 -15.28 -4.17 -24.06
C ARG A 42 -16.13 -3.02 -24.57
N SER A 43 -16.94 -2.39 -23.69
CA SER A 43 -17.71 -1.21 -24.08
C SER A 43 -16.81 0.02 -24.21
N ASN A 44 -17.27 1.01 -25.00
CA ASN A 44 -16.56 2.27 -25.17
C ASN A 44 -16.46 3.07 -23.85
N GLU A 45 -17.49 2.99 -23.02
CA GLU A 45 -17.56 3.67 -21.74
C GLU A 45 -16.50 3.13 -20.78
N TYR A 46 -16.35 1.80 -20.72
CA TYR A 46 -15.30 1.20 -19.91
C TYR A 46 -13.91 1.45 -20.49
N ALA A 47 -13.74 1.36 -21.82
CA ALA A 47 -12.47 1.68 -22.46
C ALA A 47 -12.01 3.11 -22.14
N ALA A 48 -12.93 4.07 -22.13
CA ALA A 48 -12.65 5.44 -21.72
C ALA A 48 -12.23 5.56 -20.25
N LEU A 49 -12.96 4.88 -19.36
CA LEU A 49 -12.64 4.81 -17.92
C LEU A 49 -11.25 4.21 -17.69
N HIS A 50 -10.96 3.09 -18.36
CA HIS A 50 -9.69 2.38 -18.25
C HIS A 50 -8.51 3.25 -18.70
N ALA A 51 -8.61 3.88 -19.85
CA ALA A 51 -7.60 4.77 -20.40
C ALA A 51 -7.38 6.00 -19.50
N GLU A 52 -8.48 6.61 -19.00
CA GLU A 52 -8.41 7.74 -18.06
C GLU A 52 -7.73 7.35 -16.76
N THR A 53 -8.00 6.15 -16.22
CA THR A 53 -7.37 5.66 -14.98
C THR A 53 -5.86 5.52 -15.14
N LYS A 54 -5.40 4.94 -16.26
CA LYS A 54 -3.95 4.87 -16.59
C LYS A 54 -3.34 6.27 -16.74
N LYS A 55 -4.04 7.19 -17.41
CA LYS A 55 -3.58 8.57 -17.58
C LYS A 55 -3.44 9.30 -16.24
N LEU A 56 -4.40 9.17 -15.34
CA LEU A 56 -4.35 9.78 -14.00
C LEU A 56 -3.22 9.22 -13.15
N LEU A 57 -2.99 7.90 -13.17
CA LEU A 57 -1.84 7.28 -12.49
C LEU A 57 -0.53 7.84 -13.04
N ARG A 58 -0.41 7.92 -14.39
CA ARG A 58 0.78 8.45 -15.05
C ARG A 58 1.05 9.91 -14.65
N GLU A 59 0.00 10.74 -14.62
CA GLU A 59 0.07 12.15 -14.20
C GLU A 59 0.46 12.28 -12.72
N LEU A 60 -0.26 11.61 -11.81
CA LEU A 60 -0.10 11.78 -10.36
C LEU A 60 1.22 11.22 -9.83
N MET A 61 1.75 10.17 -10.43
CA MET A 61 3.02 9.56 -10.04
C MET A 61 4.19 9.96 -10.94
N GLU A 62 3.98 10.80 -11.94
CA GLU A 62 4.98 11.20 -12.94
C GLU A 62 5.62 9.98 -13.62
N ILE A 63 4.81 8.96 -13.97
CA ILE A 63 5.29 7.71 -14.57
C ILE A 63 5.77 7.98 -16.00
N PRO A 64 7.03 7.64 -16.34
CA PRO A 64 7.56 7.85 -17.69
C PRO A 64 6.87 6.96 -18.74
N GLU A 65 6.96 7.36 -20.02
CA GLU A 65 6.33 6.61 -21.14
C GLU A 65 6.98 5.24 -21.41
N ASP A 66 8.22 5.03 -20.95
CA ASP A 66 8.92 3.74 -21.00
C ASP A 66 8.50 2.76 -19.90
N TYR A 67 7.44 3.08 -19.15
CA TYR A 67 6.78 2.17 -18.19
C TYR A 67 5.40 1.75 -18.69
N GLU A 68 5.07 0.48 -18.43
CA GLU A 68 3.73 -0.07 -18.62
C GLU A 68 2.96 -0.01 -17.30
N ILE A 69 1.65 0.29 -17.38
CA ILE A 69 0.73 0.28 -16.23
C ILE A 69 -0.28 -0.83 -16.46
N MET A 70 -0.41 -1.75 -15.52
CA MET A 70 -1.32 -2.89 -15.60
C MET A 70 -2.25 -2.95 -14.40
N PHE A 71 -3.48 -3.42 -14.63
CA PHE A 71 -4.47 -3.75 -13.62
C PHE A 71 -4.59 -5.27 -13.52
N ILE A 72 -4.18 -5.84 -12.37
CA ILE A 72 -4.10 -7.28 -12.16
C ILE A 72 -4.94 -7.68 -10.96
N GLN A 73 -5.49 -8.89 -10.96
CA GLN A 73 -6.26 -9.45 -9.85
C GLN A 73 -5.35 -10.21 -8.86
N GLY A 74 -5.89 -10.63 -7.71
CA GLY A 74 -5.21 -11.52 -6.78
C GLY A 74 -4.47 -10.84 -5.62
N GLY A 75 -4.45 -9.50 -5.55
CA GLY A 75 -3.83 -8.74 -4.47
C GLY A 75 -2.30 -8.86 -4.45
N GLY A 76 -1.66 -8.25 -3.44
CA GLY A 76 -0.21 -8.27 -3.27
C GLY A 76 0.38 -9.69 -3.13
N SER A 77 -0.39 -10.63 -2.57
CA SER A 77 0.08 -12.02 -2.43
C SER A 77 0.31 -12.70 -3.78
N THR A 78 -0.54 -12.44 -4.77
CA THR A 78 -0.29 -12.91 -6.14
C THR A 78 0.91 -12.21 -6.77
N GLN A 79 1.18 -10.96 -6.41
CA GLN A 79 2.36 -10.26 -6.91
C GLN A 79 3.66 -10.82 -6.32
N PHE A 80 3.67 -11.29 -5.08
CA PHE A 80 4.83 -12.02 -4.53
C PHE A 80 5.23 -13.21 -5.41
N LEU A 81 4.23 -14.00 -5.82
CA LEU A 81 4.39 -15.11 -6.75
C LEU A 81 4.80 -14.63 -8.14
N MET A 82 4.04 -13.69 -8.73
CA MET A 82 4.24 -13.27 -10.13
C MET A 82 5.59 -12.59 -10.36
N THR A 83 6.05 -11.74 -9.42
CA THR A 83 7.36 -11.09 -9.55
C THR A 83 8.48 -12.12 -9.60
N ALA A 84 8.45 -13.10 -8.72
CA ALA A 84 9.44 -14.17 -8.70
C ALA A 84 9.34 -15.06 -9.95
N ALA A 85 8.13 -15.47 -10.34
CA ALA A 85 7.89 -16.30 -11.52
C ALA A 85 8.46 -15.66 -12.80
N ASN A 86 8.22 -14.35 -13.00
CA ASN A 86 8.63 -13.65 -14.21
C ASN A 86 10.11 -13.25 -14.22
N PHE A 87 10.68 -12.87 -13.06
CA PHE A 87 11.97 -12.16 -13.03
C PHE A 87 13.09 -12.87 -12.27
N HIS A 88 12.85 -14.04 -11.66
CA HIS A 88 13.94 -14.84 -11.12
C HIS A 88 14.62 -15.60 -12.28
N THR A 89 15.45 -14.87 -13.03
CA THR A 89 16.06 -15.33 -14.28
C THR A 89 17.54 -15.66 -14.15
N LYS A 90 18.17 -15.31 -13.03
CA LYS A 90 19.54 -15.63 -12.68
C LYS A 90 19.57 -16.54 -11.45
N LYS A 91 20.76 -16.82 -10.91
CA LYS A 91 20.91 -17.74 -9.79
C LYS A 91 20.20 -17.28 -8.53
N TYR A 92 20.28 -15.98 -8.19
CA TYR A 92 19.78 -15.45 -6.94
C TYR A 92 18.69 -14.38 -7.15
N ALA A 93 17.79 -14.26 -6.17
CA ALA A 93 16.97 -13.08 -5.93
C ALA A 93 17.21 -12.57 -4.50
N ALA A 94 17.37 -11.26 -4.36
CA ALA A 94 17.66 -10.59 -3.10
C ALA A 94 16.39 -9.97 -2.51
N TYR A 95 16.25 -10.04 -1.20
CA TYR A 95 15.13 -9.45 -0.48
C TYR A 95 15.65 -8.62 0.69
N VAL A 96 15.06 -7.44 0.92
CA VAL A 96 15.31 -6.69 2.15
C VAL A 96 14.21 -7.03 3.13
N ASN A 97 14.57 -7.77 4.18
CA ASN A 97 13.62 -8.26 5.18
C ASN A 97 13.31 -7.20 6.23
N THR A 98 12.28 -6.39 5.97
CA THR A 98 11.75 -5.40 6.91
C THR A 98 10.47 -5.87 7.60
N GLY A 99 10.12 -7.16 7.53
CA GLY A 99 8.99 -7.73 8.26
C GLY A 99 8.19 -8.78 7.51
N VAL A 100 6.97 -9.03 7.97
CA VAL A 100 6.13 -10.15 7.53
C VAL A 100 5.86 -10.15 6.03
N TRP A 101 5.62 -8.99 5.42
CA TRP A 101 5.31 -8.92 3.98
C TRP A 101 6.54 -9.24 3.13
N ALA A 102 7.71 -8.71 3.50
CA ALA A 102 8.97 -9.07 2.85
C ALA A 102 9.28 -10.56 2.99
N LYS A 103 9.07 -11.17 4.18
CA LYS A 103 9.23 -12.61 4.40
C LYS A 103 8.28 -13.44 3.52
N LYS A 104 7.04 -13.01 3.34
CA LYS A 104 6.08 -13.69 2.45
C LYS A 104 6.52 -13.60 0.98
N ALA A 105 6.95 -12.44 0.51
CA ALA A 105 7.47 -12.30 -0.84
C ALA A 105 8.70 -13.20 -1.06
N MET A 106 9.62 -13.25 -0.09
CA MET A 106 10.79 -14.12 -0.14
C MET A 106 10.39 -15.61 -0.14
N ALA A 107 9.35 -16.00 0.59
CA ALA A 107 8.87 -17.39 0.62
C ALA A 107 8.36 -17.83 -0.76
N GLU A 108 7.62 -16.98 -1.48
CA GLU A 108 7.20 -17.24 -2.86
C GLU A 108 8.39 -17.29 -3.82
N GLY A 109 9.39 -16.45 -3.61
CA GLY A 109 10.63 -16.44 -4.41
C GLY A 109 11.37 -17.78 -4.41
N LYS A 110 11.32 -18.53 -3.31
CA LYS A 110 11.98 -19.84 -3.16
C LYS A 110 11.47 -20.91 -4.11
N PHE A 111 10.26 -20.77 -4.64
CA PHE A 111 9.74 -21.71 -5.63
C PHE A 111 10.40 -21.57 -7.01
N TYR A 112 11.08 -20.43 -7.27
CA TYR A 112 11.65 -20.11 -8.58
C TYR A 112 13.18 -20.10 -8.61
N GLY A 113 13.85 -20.16 -7.45
CA GLY A 113 15.30 -20.22 -7.38
C GLY A 113 15.84 -19.91 -5.98
N GLU A 114 17.14 -19.71 -5.88
CA GLU A 114 17.79 -19.39 -4.60
C GLU A 114 17.51 -17.94 -4.19
N VAL A 115 17.04 -17.76 -2.96
CA VAL A 115 16.77 -16.43 -2.39
C VAL A 115 17.65 -16.17 -1.18
N TYR A 116 17.97 -14.90 -0.93
CA TYR A 116 18.70 -14.49 0.26
C TYR A 116 18.26 -13.12 0.77
N GLU A 117 18.53 -12.85 2.03
CA GLU A 117 18.35 -11.51 2.62
C GLU A 117 19.59 -10.65 2.27
N ALA A 118 19.37 -9.59 1.48
CA ALA A 118 20.41 -8.59 1.21
C ALA A 118 20.65 -7.70 2.43
N ALA A 119 19.62 -7.53 3.25
CA ALA A 119 19.62 -6.87 4.55
C ALA A 119 18.40 -7.31 5.35
N SER A 120 18.45 -7.15 6.68
CA SER A 120 17.35 -7.49 7.57
C SER A 120 17.33 -6.57 8.78
N SER A 121 16.16 -6.23 9.27
CA SER A 121 15.94 -5.54 10.56
C SER A 121 15.33 -6.47 11.62
N ALA A 122 15.40 -7.77 11.42
CA ALA A 122 14.82 -8.77 12.32
C ALA A 122 15.50 -8.78 13.71
N ASP A 123 16.77 -8.39 13.80
CA ASP A 123 17.55 -8.25 15.03
C ASP A 123 16.90 -7.30 16.06
N LYS A 124 16.19 -6.26 15.58
CA LYS A 124 15.44 -5.32 16.41
C LYS A 124 13.93 -5.37 16.12
N ASN A 125 13.41 -6.57 15.86
CA ASN A 125 11.99 -6.81 15.62
C ASN A 125 11.40 -5.87 14.56
N HIS A 126 12.16 -5.61 13.49
CA HIS A 126 11.75 -4.76 12.36
C HIS A 126 11.37 -3.32 12.74
N SER A 127 12.01 -2.75 13.77
CA SER A 127 11.75 -1.38 14.22
C SER A 127 12.50 -0.32 13.42
N TYR A 128 13.39 -0.69 12.51
CA TYR A 128 14.18 0.23 11.69
C TYR A 128 14.26 -0.23 10.23
N ILE A 129 14.75 0.64 9.35
CA ILE A 129 15.05 0.32 7.96
C ILE A 129 16.56 0.13 7.81
N PRO A 130 17.05 -1.04 7.32
CA PRO A 130 18.46 -1.27 7.08
C PRO A 130 19.05 -0.27 6.09
N GLN A 131 20.30 0.16 6.33
CA GLN A 131 21.04 1.10 5.47
C GLN A 131 22.19 0.42 4.71
N GLU A 132 22.62 -0.75 5.17
CA GLU A 132 23.68 -1.52 4.55
C GLU A 132 23.12 -2.76 3.87
N PHE A 133 23.56 -3.01 2.64
CA PHE A 133 23.04 -4.09 1.79
C PHE A 133 24.21 -4.90 1.20
N THR A 134 24.07 -6.23 1.22
CA THR A 134 25.03 -7.13 0.60
C THR A 134 24.39 -7.80 -0.60
N LEU A 135 24.89 -7.49 -1.80
CA LEU A 135 24.45 -8.14 -3.02
C LEU A 135 25.44 -9.23 -3.44
N ARG A 136 24.91 -10.38 -3.85
CA ARG A 136 25.69 -11.48 -4.45
C ARG A 136 25.80 -11.25 -5.95
N PRO A 137 26.90 -11.64 -6.58
CA PRO A 137 26.97 -11.75 -8.04
C PRO A 137 25.82 -12.61 -8.55
N ASP A 138 25.40 -12.38 -9.79
CA ASP A 138 24.31 -13.16 -10.42
C ASP A 138 22.95 -13.05 -9.72
N THR A 139 22.66 -11.87 -9.16
CA THR A 139 21.36 -11.51 -8.59
C THR A 139 20.41 -11.00 -9.68
N SER A 140 19.21 -11.54 -9.74
CA SER A 140 18.15 -11.15 -10.69
C SER A 140 17.56 -9.80 -10.38
N TYR A 141 17.22 -9.57 -9.12
CA TYR A 141 16.59 -8.35 -8.61
C TYR A 141 16.74 -8.23 -7.09
N VAL A 142 16.52 -7.01 -6.59
CA VAL A 142 16.27 -6.74 -5.16
C VAL A 142 14.78 -6.44 -4.96
N HIS A 143 14.15 -7.09 -3.99
CA HIS A 143 12.77 -6.82 -3.60
C HIS A 143 12.72 -5.99 -2.32
N LEU A 144 11.99 -4.87 -2.36
CA LEU A 144 11.74 -3.95 -1.24
C LEU A 144 10.25 -3.95 -0.87
N THR A 145 9.96 -3.64 0.40
CA THR A 145 8.62 -3.29 0.88
C THR A 145 8.67 -1.86 1.39
N ALA A 146 8.10 -0.90 0.64
CA ALA A 146 8.24 0.54 0.87
C ALA A 146 7.78 0.97 2.26
N ASN A 147 6.68 0.40 2.73
CA ASN A 147 6.08 0.65 4.03
C ASN A 147 5.59 -0.65 4.65
N ASN A 148 6.05 -0.99 5.85
CA ASN A 148 5.59 -2.18 6.54
C ASN A 148 4.38 -1.88 7.42
N THR A 149 3.21 -2.28 6.96
CA THR A 149 1.90 -2.05 7.60
C THR A 149 1.81 -2.61 9.03
N ILE A 150 2.59 -3.66 9.35
CA ILE A 150 2.51 -4.37 10.63
C ILE A 150 3.40 -3.72 11.68
N TYR A 151 4.61 -3.29 11.28
CA TYR A 151 5.61 -2.74 12.19
C TYR A 151 5.65 -1.21 12.19
N GLY A 152 5.00 -0.57 11.22
CA GLY A 152 4.95 0.89 11.12
C GLY A 152 6.26 1.52 10.68
N THR A 153 7.08 0.80 9.91
CA THR A 153 8.34 1.31 9.35
C THR A 153 8.19 1.63 7.87
N GLU A 154 8.85 2.69 7.41
CA GLU A 154 8.74 3.23 6.05
C GLU A 154 10.12 3.69 5.57
N TYR A 155 10.48 3.37 4.34
CA TYR A 155 11.64 4.00 3.69
C TYR A 155 11.39 5.49 3.50
N LYS A 156 12.25 6.36 4.04
CA LYS A 156 12.21 7.80 3.73
C LYS A 156 12.87 8.06 2.38
N ASP A 157 14.04 7.49 2.19
CA ASP A 157 14.79 7.48 0.95
C ASP A 157 15.01 6.03 0.52
N PHE A 158 14.89 5.76 -0.78
CA PHE A 158 15.10 4.42 -1.31
C PHE A 158 16.58 4.22 -1.68
N PRO A 159 17.17 3.06 -1.30
CA PRO A 159 18.52 2.72 -1.70
C PRO A 159 18.60 2.50 -3.22
N LYS A 160 19.76 2.77 -3.80
CA LYS A 160 20.05 2.50 -5.21
C LYS A 160 20.87 1.23 -5.33
N PHE A 161 20.55 0.44 -6.34
CA PHE A 161 21.24 -0.83 -6.62
C PHE A 161 21.63 -0.89 -8.10
N ASP A 162 22.70 -1.65 -8.39
CA ASP A 162 23.16 -1.93 -9.76
C ASP A 162 22.40 -3.11 -10.41
N VAL A 163 21.34 -3.58 -9.76
CA VAL A 163 20.43 -4.64 -10.22
C VAL A 163 19.00 -4.14 -10.17
N PRO A 164 18.07 -4.73 -10.96
CA PRO A 164 16.67 -4.33 -10.97
C PRO A 164 16.03 -4.29 -9.59
N VAL A 165 15.17 -3.29 -9.36
CA VAL A 165 14.46 -3.08 -8.09
C VAL A 165 12.97 -3.31 -8.26
N ILE A 166 12.43 -4.24 -7.48
CA ILE A 166 10.99 -4.52 -7.35
C ILE A 166 10.51 -3.99 -6.01
N CYS A 167 9.43 -3.23 -5.99
CA CYS A 167 8.93 -2.61 -4.76
C CYS A 167 7.44 -2.88 -4.53
N ASP A 168 7.11 -3.43 -3.36
CA ASP A 168 5.75 -3.43 -2.81
C ASP A 168 5.43 -2.07 -2.21
N MET A 169 4.58 -1.30 -2.88
CA MET A 169 4.06 -0.02 -2.40
C MET A 169 2.59 -0.10 -1.97
N SER A 170 2.05 -1.28 -1.67
CA SER A 170 0.63 -1.45 -1.34
C SER A 170 0.13 -0.50 -0.24
N SER A 171 0.95 -0.18 0.75
CA SER A 171 0.56 0.71 1.84
C SER A 171 1.18 2.12 1.77
N ASP A 172 1.87 2.44 0.68
CA ASP A 172 2.59 3.71 0.52
C ASP A 172 2.30 4.42 -0.82
N ILE A 173 1.74 3.73 -1.81
CA ILE A 173 1.45 4.30 -3.12
C ILE A 173 0.60 5.57 -2.99
N LEU A 174 0.99 6.65 -3.69
CA LEU A 174 0.32 7.96 -3.68
C LEU A 174 0.18 8.61 -2.28
N SER A 175 0.91 8.12 -1.28
CA SER A 175 0.96 8.76 0.04
C SER A 175 1.92 9.95 0.08
N ARG A 176 2.92 9.91 -0.79
CA ARG A 176 3.98 10.90 -0.98
C ARG A 176 4.56 10.78 -2.38
N LYS A 177 5.30 11.79 -2.79
CA LYS A 177 6.04 11.72 -4.07
C LYS A 177 7.18 10.71 -3.96
N VAL A 178 7.29 9.83 -4.95
CA VAL A 178 8.41 8.93 -5.17
C VAL A 178 8.91 9.09 -6.59
N ASN A 179 10.20 8.87 -6.82
CA ASN A 179 10.74 8.86 -8.18
C ASN A 179 10.57 7.45 -8.77
N VAL A 180 9.60 7.27 -9.65
CA VAL A 180 9.29 5.97 -10.28
C VAL A 180 10.51 5.38 -11.00
N LYS A 181 11.45 6.22 -11.49
CA LYS A 181 12.66 5.77 -12.19
C LYS A 181 13.66 5.01 -11.30
N ASP A 182 13.50 5.09 -9.98
CA ASP A 182 14.32 4.33 -9.03
C ASP A 182 13.90 2.84 -8.94
N PHE A 183 12.82 2.45 -9.65
CA PHE A 183 12.25 1.11 -9.60
C PHE A 183 12.06 0.55 -11.01
N ASP A 184 12.36 -0.74 -11.19
CA ASP A 184 12.06 -1.44 -12.43
C ASP A 184 10.64 -2.02 -12.42
N LEU A 185 10.11 -2.34 -11.22
CA LEU A 185 8.71 -2.70 -11.03
C LEU A 185 8.19 -2.21 -9.68
N ILE A 186 7.03 -1.56 -9.70
CA ILE A 186 6.23 -1.22 -8.52
C ILE A 186 4.93 -2.00 -8.60
N TYR A 187 4.47 -2.57 -7.50
CA TYR A 187 3.10 -3.07 -7.40
C TYR A 187 2.41 -2.57 -6.13
N ALA A 188 1.10 -2.43 -6.20
CA ALA A 188 0.30 -1.97 -5.07
C ALA A 188 -1.12 -2.52 -5.11
N GLY A 189 -1.53 -3.23 -4.06
CA GLY A 189 -2.93 -3.58 -3.85
C GLY A 189 -3.77 -2.34 -3.55
N ALA A 190 -4.88 -2.17 -4.27
CA ALA A 190 -5.67 -0.95 -4.19
C ALA A 190 -6.33 -0.69 -2.83
N GLN A 191 -6.61 -1.73 -2.04
CA GLN A 191 -7.43 -1.70 -0.83
C GLN A 191 -6.93 -0.83 0.33
N LYS A 192 -5.81 -0.13 0.16
CA LYS A 192 -5.24 0.77 1.18
C LYS A 192 -5.41 2.23 0.79
N ASN A 193 -4.70 2.72 -0.23
CA ASN A 193 -4.72 4.13 -0.64
C ASN A 193 -5.50 4.42 -1.92
N LEU A 194 -5.83 3.41 -2.73
CA LEU A 194 -6.32 3.61 -4.09
C LEU A 194 -7.80 3.28 -4.29
N GLY A 195 -8.38 2.41 -3.47
CA GLY A 195 -9.75 1.96 -3.70
C GLY A 195 -10.11 0.72 -2.89
N PRO A 196 -11.07 -0.11 -3.38
CA PRO A 196 -11.42 -1.37 -2.74
C PRO A 196 -10.43 -2.48 -3.04
N ALA A 197 -10.57 -3.62 -2.34
CA ALA A 197 -9.90 -4.86 -2.72
C ALA A 197 -10.39 -5.35 -4.09
N GLY A 198 -9.54 -6.10 -4.80
CA GLY A 198 -9.88 -6.76 -6.06
C GLY A 198 -8.97 -6.39 -7.23
N VAL A 199 -8.28 -5.26 -7.16
CA VAL A 199 -7.30 -4.84 -8.17
C VAL A 199 -5.94 -4.52 -7.55
N VAL A 200 -4.89 -4.85 -8.29
CA VAL A 200 -3.50 -4.45 -8.04
C VAL A 200 -3.06 -3.58 -9.20
N ILE A 201 -2.42 -2.47 -8.90
CA ILE A 201 -1.71 -1.66 -9.88
C ILE A 201 -0.29 -2.20 -9.98
N VAL A 202 0.16 -2.49 -11.21
CA VAL A 202 1.56 -2.84 -11.50
C VAL A 202 2.11 -1.81 -12.48
N ILE A 203 3.24 -1.23 -12.14
CA ILE A 203 3.97 -0.25 -12.95
C ILE A 203 5.33 -0.87 -13.22
N VAL A 204 5.65 -1.18 -14.47
CA VAL A 204 6.88 -1.90 -14.83
C VAL A 204 7.59 -1.22 -15.97
N LYS A 205 8.89 -1.09 -15.87
CA LYS A 205 9.75 -0.56 -16.95
C LYS A 205 9.73 -1.52 -18.12
N LYS A 206 9.43 -1.03 -19.31
CA LYS A 206 9.29 -1.87 -20.54
C LYS A 206 10.53 -2.69 -20.84
N SER A 207 11.73 -2.12 -20.61
CA SER A 207 12.99 -2.85 -20.78
C SER A 207 13.15 -4.00 -19.78
N PHE A 208 12.67 -3.84 -18.53
CA PHE A 208 12.67 -4.91 -17.54
C PHE A 208 11.59 -5.96 -17.84
N LEU A 209 10.39 -5.53 -18.25
CA LEU A 209 9.33 -6.44 -18.71
C LEU A 209 9.81 -7.35 -19.85
N ALA A 210 10.61 -6.85 -20.78
CA ALA A 210 11.18 -7.62 -21.87
C ALA A 210 12.13 -8.75 -21.44
N THR A 211 12.59 -8.75 -20.17
CA THR A 211 13.42 -9.83 -19.60
C THR A 211 12.61 -10.90 -18.89
N ALA A 212 11.28 -10.74 -18.83
CA ALA A 212 10.40 -11.68 -18.13
C ALA A 212 10.39 -13.06 -18.83
N ARG A 213 10.23 -14.09 -18.01
CA ARG A 213 10.08 -15.48 -18.51
C ARG A 213 8.78 -15.64 -19.28
N GLU A 214 8.86 -16.35 -20.41
CA GLU A 214 7.70 -16.68 -21.26
C GLU A 214 7.21 -18.12 -21.10
N ASP A 215 7.93 -18.98 -20.39
CA ASP A 215 7.59 -20.38 -20.12
C ASP A 215 6.68 -20.56 -18.89
N LEU A 216 5.77 -19.63 -18.65
CA LEU A 216 4.85 -19.59 -17.53
C LEU A 216 3.39 -19.82 -17.98
N PRO A 217 2.50 -20.26 -17.07
CA PRO A 217 1.07 -20.24 -17.32
C PRO A 217 0.57 -18.84 -17.71
N THR A 218 -0.34 -18.76 -18.66
CA THR A 218 -0.79 -17.51 -19.30
C THR A 218 -1.12 -16.40 -18.30
N MET A 219 -1.87 -16.71 -17.24
CA MET A 219 -2.31 -15.73 -16.24
C MET A 219 -1.23 -15.34 -15.23
N LEU A 220 -0.06 -15.98 -15.25
CA LEU A 220 1.09 -15.59 -14.42
C LEU A 220 2.09 -14.71 -15.19
N LYS A 221 1.95 -14.58 -16.52
CA LYS A 221 2.84 -13.72 -17.31
C LYS A 221 2.42 -12.27 -17.26
N TYR A 222 3.34 -11.38 -16.89
CA TYR A 222 3.09 -9.95 -17.05
C TYR A 222 2.91 -9.53 -18.52
N SER A 223 3.60 -10.21 -19.45
CA SER A 223 3.42 -9.98 -20.89
C SER A 223 1.99 -10.21 -21.37
N THR A 224 1.25 -11.15 -20.77
CA THR A 224 -0.18 -11.37 -21.09
C THR A 224 -1.01 -10.11 -20.79
N PHE A 225 -0.79 -9.48 -19.64
CA PHE A 225 -1.51 -8.26 -19.26
C PHE A 225 -1.04 -7.05 -20.05
N ALA A 226 0.24 -6.88 -20.26
CA ALA A 226 0.80 -5.77 -21.02
C ALA A 226 0.35 -5.77 -22.49
N ASN A 227 0.44 -6.93 -23.16
CA ASN A 227 0.08 -7.06 -24.58
C ASN A 227 -1.43 -6.96 -24.87
N ASN A 228 -2.27 -7.07 -23.83
CA ASN A 228 -3.72 -7.00 -23.93
C ASN A 228 -4.31 -5.83 -23.13
N ASP A 229 -3.51 -4.81 -22.78
CA ASP A 229 -3.95 -3.64 -21.97
C ASP A 229 -4.73 -4.04 -20.72
N SER A 230 -4.31 -5.13 -20.03
CA SER A 230 -4.98 -5.74 -18.88
C SER A 230 -6.39 -6.30 -19.15
N LEU A 231 -6.77 -6.46 -20.42
CA LEU A 231 -8.10 -6.92 -20.87
C LEU A 231 -8.08 -8.32 -21.49
N TYR A 232 -7.05 -9.11 -21.22
CA TYR A 232 -6.99 -10.49 -21.66
C TYR A 232 -8.19 -11.31 -21.14
N ASN A 233 -8.52 -11.13 -19.87
CA ASN A 233 -9.74 -11.62 -19.23
C ASN A 233 -10.55 -10.45 -18.68
N THR A 234 -11.77 -10.70 -18.21
CA THR A 234 -12.60 -9.68 -17.58
C THR A 234 -11.91 -9.10 -16.35
N PRO A 235 -11.56 -7.81 -16.34
CA PRO A 235 -10.94 -7.16 -15.21
C PRO A 235 -11.95 -6.86 -14.09
N PRO A 236 -11.53 -6.51 -12.89
CA PRO A 236 -12.42 -6.10 -11.81
C PRO A 236 -12.94 -4.67 -12.06
N VAL A 237 -13.90 -4.54 -13.00
CA VAL A 237 -14.43 -3.27 -13.54
C VAL A 237 -14.79 -2.28 -12.44
N PHE A 238 -15.57 -2.73 -11.43
CA PHE A 238 -15.99 -1.86 -10.34
C PHE A 238 -14.81 -1.39 -9.47
N ALA A 239 -13.84 -2.26 -9.21
CA ALA A 239 -12.66 -1.87 -8.43
C ALA A 239 -11.80 -0.82 -9.19
N ILE A 240 -11.65 -0.97 -10.51
CA ILE A 240 -10.94 -0.01 -11.36
C ILE A 240 -11.70 1.32 -11.43
N TYR A 241 -13.03 1.29 -11.51
CA TYR A 241 -13.88 2.48 -11.42
C TYR A 241 -13.65 3.24 -10.10
N MET A 242 -13.63 2.52 -8.97
CA MET A 242 -13.37 3.15 -7.67
C MET A 242 -11.94 3.70 -7.55
N VAL A 243 -10.97 3.05 -8.18
CA VAL A 243 -9.60 3.59 -8.32
C VAL A 243 -9.62 4.89 -9.11
N ASN A 244 -10.30 4.94 -10.25
CA ASN A 244 -10.46 6.16 -11.06
C ASN A 244 -11.01 7.32 -10.23
N LYS A 245 -12.11 7.10 -9.50
CA LYS A 245 -12.70 8.11 -8.62
C LYS A 245 -11.74 8.57 -7.52
N THR A 246 -11.00 7.64 -6.92
CA THR A 246 -10.00 7.98 -5.89
C THR A 246 -8.85 8.82 -6.47
N LEU A 247 -8.40 8.52 -7.69
CA LEU A 247 -7.36 9.33 -8.36
C LEU A 247 -7.86 10.75 -8.68
N HIS A 248 -9.09 10.91 -9.12
CA HIS A 248 -9.73 12.23 -9.28
C HIS A 248 -9.80 12.96 -7.95
N TRP A 249 -10.18 12.27 -6.86
CA TRP A 249 -10.19 12.85 -5.52
C TRP A 249 -8.79 13.32 -5.10
N ILE A 250 -7.73 12.53 -5.29
CA ILE A 250 -6.34 12.92 -4.99
C ILE A 250 -5.97 14.19 -5.79
N LYS A 251 -6.31 14.24 -7.07
CA LYS A 251 -6.06 15.40 -7.91
C LYS A 251 -6.80 16.64 -7.39
N LYS A 252 -8.06 16.51 -7.00
CA LYS A 252 -8.88 17.57 -6.42
C LYS A 252 -8.35 18.05 -5.06
N GLN A 253 -7.71 17.19 -4.27
CA GLN A 253 -7.02 17.57 -3.01
C GLN A 253 -5.73 18.36 -3.23
N GLY A 254 -5.32 18.63 -4.47
CA GLY A 254 -4.07 19.34 -4.80
C GLY A 254 -2.92 18.40 -5.17
N GLY A 255 -3.20 17.15 -5.48
CA GLY A 255 -2.24 16.14 -5.91
C GLY A 255 -1.42 15.54 -4.77
N VAL A 256 -0.42 14.73 -5.14
CA VAL A 256 0.37 13.92 -4.20
C VAL A 256 1.12 14.75 -3.16
N ASN A 257 1.59 15.94 -3.50
CA ASN A 257 2.30 16.81 -2.56
C ASN A 257 1.38 17.32 -1.43
N ALA A 258 0.14 17.67 -1.76
CA ALA A 258 -0.85 18.08 -0.76
C ALA A 258 -1.27 16.90 0.12
N ILE A 259 -1.47 15.73 -0.47
CA ILE A 259 -1.72 14.48 0.26
C ILE A 259 -0.56 14.18 1.22
N ALA A 260 0.69 14.27 0.79
CA ALA A 260 1.87 14.02 1.62
C ALA A 260 1.93 14.97 2.84
N LYS A 261 1.68 16.26 2.62
CA LYS A 261 1.62 17.26 3.69
C LYS A 261 0.53 16.92 4.71
N ASN A 262 -0.66 16.54 4.25
CA ASN A 262 -1.76 16.14 5.12
C ASN A 262 -1.44 14.84 5.88
N ASN A 263 -0.84 13.86 5.23
CA ASN A 263 -0.41 12.60 5.86
C ASN A 263 0.61 12.83 6.96
N ALA A 264 1.60 13.69 6.72
CA ALA A 264 2.59 14.05 7.74
C ALA A 264 1.93 14.76 8.95
N ALA A 265 0.97 15.66 8.72
CA ALA A 265 0.23 16.32 9.78
C ALA A 265 -0.60 15.33 10.60
N LYS A 266 -1.30 14.38 9.96
CA LYS A 266 -2.05 13.31 10.63
C LYS A 266 -1.16 12.43 11.51
N ALA A 267 -0.06 11.96 10.95
CA ALA A 267 0.89 11.11 11.67
C ALA A 267 1.51 11.83 12.87
N LYS A 268 1.87 13.10 12.68
CA LYS A 268 2.44 13.95 13.73
C LYS A 268 1.52 14.05 14.95
N LEU A 269 0.21 14.24 14.78
CA LEU A 269 -0.75 14.32 15.89
C LEU A 269 -0.67 13.10 16.82
N ILE A 270 -0.57 11.90 16.24
CA ILE A 270 -0.52 10.66 17.02
C ILE A 270 0.88 10.43 17.60
N TYR A 271 1.94 10.68 16.82
CA TYR A 271 3.32 10.55 17.32
C TYR A 271 3.63 11.54 18.42
N ASP A 272 3.12 12.77 18.38
CA ASP A 272 3.31 13.76 19.44
C ASP A 272 2.74 13.24 20.78
N VAL A 273 1.58 12.57 20.79
CA VAL A 273 1.03 11.95 22.01
C VAL A 273 1.92 10.81 22.49
N ILE A 274 2.40 9.96 21.59
CA ILE A 274 3.30 8.85 21.95
C ILE A 274 4.58 9.39 22.58
N ASP A 275 5.22 10.36 21.95
CA ASP A 275 6.52 10.91 22.37
C ASP A 275 6.44 11.70 23.70
N ASN A 276 5.32 12.39 23.95
CA ASN A 276 5.08 13.17 25.15
C ASN A 276 4.39 12.36 26.28
N SER A 277 4.24 11.04 26.14
CA SER A 277 3.52 10.20 27.10
C SER A 277 4.34 9.76 28.32
N ASP A 278 5.63 10.13 28.42
CA ASP A 278 6.59 9.64 29.44
C ASP A 278 6.65 8.09 29.46
N GLY A 279 6.55 7.46 28.30
CA GLY A 279 6.65 6.01 28.14
C GLY A 279 5.35 5.24 28.42
N PHE A 280 4.22 5.93 28.66
CA PHE A 280 2.91 5.29 28.75
C PHE A 280 2.53 4.63 27.43
N TYR A 281 2.73 5.30 26.30
CA TYR A 281 2.71 4.73 24.97
C TYR A 281 4.15 4.51 24.49
N LYS A 282 4.42 3.31 23.95
CA LYS A 282 5.74 2.97 23.41
C LYS A 282 5.63 2.75 21.90
N GLY A 283 6.11 3.70 21.10
CA GLY A 283 6.20 3.56 19.65
C GLY A 283 7.10 2.39 19.27
N HIS A 284 6.68 1.61 18.29
CA HIS A 284 7.46 0.46 17.83
C HIS A 284 8.62 0.88 16.90
N ALA A 285 8.32 1.72 15.92
CA ALA A 285 9.30 2.15 14.93
C ALA A 285 10.24 3.21 15.49
N ALA A 286 11.54 3.08 15.19
CA ALA A 286 12.54 4.10 15.46
C ALA A 286 12.15 5.42 14.77
N PRO A 287 12.39 6.59 15.37
CA PRO A 287 11.89 7.88 14.86
C PRO A 287 12.17 8.13 13.37
N GLU A 288 13.38 7.80 12.90
CA GLU A 288 13.82 7.97 11.53
C GLU A 288 13.13 7.02 10.53
N ALA A 289 12.57 5.90 11.03
CA ALA A 289 11.88 4.89 10.22
C ALA A 289 10.35 4.94 10.34
N ARG A 290 9.79 5.88 11.11
CA ARG A 290 8.34 5.97 11.37
C ARG A 290 7.52 6.13 10.10
N SER A 291 6.51 5.30 9.94
CA SER A 291 5.53 5.40 8.85
C SER A 291 4.55 6.56 9.07
N ASN A 292 4.25 7.30 8.01
CA ASN A 292 3.14 8.24 8.00
C ASN A 292 1.78 7.56 7.76
N MET A 293 1.80 6.29 7.34
CA MET A 293 0.60 5.52 7.02
C MET A 293 0.13 4.61 8.15
N ASN A 294 1.08 3.99 8.87
CA ASN A 294 0.76 3.01 9.92
C ASN A 294 1.54 3.34 11.19
N ILE A 295 0.88 3.94 12.15
CA ILE A 295 1.44 4.31 13.44
C ILE A 295 1.20 3.16 14.42
N THR A 296 2.28 2.52 14.89
CA THR A 296 2.22 1.36 15.77
C THR A 296 2.80 1.69 17.14
N PHE A 297 2.12 1.26 18.18
CA PHE A 297 2.53 1.49 19.56
C PHE A 297 1.99 0.41 20.50
N ASN A 298 2.61 0.28 21.67
CA ASN A 298 2.19 -0.61 22.74
C ASN A 298 1.87 0.18 24.01
N LEU A 299 1.02 -0.40 24.86
CA LEU A 299 0.80 0.03 26.23
C LEU A 299 1.59 -0.89 27.20
N ALA A 300 1.51 -0.64 28.48
CA ALA A 300 2.31 -1.34 29.47
C ALA A 300 2.01 -2.84 29.53
N THR A 301 0.74 -3.22 29.34
CA THR A 301 0.29 -4.63 29.38
C THR A 301 -0.70 -4.95 28.26
N PRO A 302 -0.80 -6.24 27.86
CA PRO A 302 -1.81 -6.67 26.90
C PRO A 302 -3.27 -6.40 27.35
N GLU A 303 -3.53 -6.38 28.65
CA GLU A 303 -4.84 -6.06 29.24
C GLU A 303 -5.19 -4.60 28.98
N MET A 304 -4.24 -3.67 29.19
CA MET A 304 -4.41 -2.25 28.87
C MET A 304 -4.62 -2.04 27.36
N GLU A 305 -3.92 -2.78 26.51
CA GLU A 305 -4.12 -2.72 25.05
C GLU A 305 -5.53 -3.14 24.67
N LYS A 306 -6.07 -4.21 25.26
CA LYS A 306 -7.45 -4.67 25.04
C LYS A 306 -8.48 -3.66 25.52
N ASP A 307 -8.28 -3.07 26.72
CA ASP A 307 -9.17 -2.03 27.27
C ASP A 307 -9.15 -0.78 26.38
N PHE A 308 -7.97 -0.30 26.00
CA PHE A 308 -7.79 0.81 25.07
C PHE A 308 -8.56 0.60 23.75
N VAL A 309 -8.41 -0.58 23.15
CA VAL A 309 -9.11 -0.93 21.89
C VAL A 309 -10.63 -0.99 22.11
N ALA A 310 -11.10 -1.56 23.23
CA ALA A 310 -12.51 -1.66 23.54
C ALA A 310 -13.16 -0.28 23.76
N LYS A 311 -12.54 0.57 24.58
CA LYS A 311 -12.96 1.94 24.83
C LYS A 311 -12.92 2.79 23.55
N GLY A 312 -11.84 2.66 22.77
CA GLY A 312 -11.71 3.33 21.48
C GLY A 312 -12.83 2.93 20.49
N LYS A 313 -13.17 1.64 20.44
CA LYS A 313 -14.31 1.18 19.63
C LYS A 313 -15.62 1.80 20.08
N ALA A 314 -15.86 1.88 21.38
CA ALA A 314 -17.05 2.55 21.97
C ALA A 314 -17.09 4.04 21.63
N ALA A 315 -15.93 4.71 21.56
CA ALA A 315 -15.78 6.10 21.16
C ALA A 315 -15.88 6.31 19.62
N GLY A 316 -16.01 5.25 18.83
CA GLY A 316 -16.20 5.32 17.37
C GLY A 316 -14.94 5.12 16.54
N PHE A 317 -13.81 4.71 17.14
CA PHE A 317 -12.58 4.36 16.43
C PHE A 317 -12.58 2.87 16.08
N ILE A 318 -12.52 2.56 14.78
CA ILE A 318 -12.53 1.18 14.27
C ILE A 318 -11.14 0.82 13.73
N GLY A 319 -10.66 -0.39 14.05
CA GLY A 319 -9.42 -0.92 13.50
C GLY A 319 -8.15 -0.42 14.17
N ILE A 320 -8.22 0.09 15.41
CA ILE A 320 -7.05 0.58 16.17
C ILE A 320 -6.26 -0.51 16.90
N GLY A 321 -6.73 -1.76 16.91
CA GLY A 321 -5.97 -2.89 17.44
C GLY A 321 -4.78 -3.25 16.55
N GLY A 322 -3.68 -3.68 17.17
CA GLY A 322 -2.49 -4.13 16.48
C GLY A 322 -2.68 -5.44 15.71
N HIS A 323 -1.66 -5.82 14.96
CA HIS A 323 -1.70 -7.07 14.22
C HIS A 323 -1.54 -8.26 15.16
N ARG A 324 -2.29 -9.35 14.92
CA ARG A 324 -2.30 -10.56 15.78
C ARG A 324 -0.92 -11.19 16.05
N LEU A 325 0.07 -10.93 15.19
CA LEU A 325 1.43 -11.47 15.34
C LEU A 325 2.33 -10.62 16.23
N VAL A 326 2.01 -9.34 16.44
CA VAL A 326 2.86 -8.40 17.17
C VAL A 326 2.16 -7.77 18.37
N GLY A 327 0.83 -7.89 18.48
CA GLY A 327 0.05 -7.24 19.54
C GLY A 327 -0.01 -5.72 19.38
N GLY A 328 -0.17 -5.03 20.51
CA GLY A 328 -0.18 -3.59 20.57
C GLY A 328 -1.41 -2.94 19.92
N CYS A 329 -1.23 -1.70 19.56
CA CYS A 329 -2.20 -0.86 18.85
C CYS A 329 -1.62 -0.35 17.54
N ARG A 330 -2.50 -0.04 16.58
CA ARG A 330 -2.09 0.50 15.29
C ARG A 330 -3.16 1.43 14.74
N ALA A 331 -2.80 2.67 14.46
CA ALA A 331 -3.62 3.60 13.70
C ALA A 331 -3.14 3.62 12.24
N SER A 332 -3.96 3.13 11.31
CA SER A 332 -3.66 3.19 9.87
C SER A 332 -4.30 4.46 9.28
N ALA A 333 -3.49 5.53 9.21
CA ALA A 333 -3.91 6.88 8.82
C ALA A 333 -3.72 7.11 7.31
N TYR A 334 -4.23 6.18 6.47
CA TYR A 334 -4.11 6.27 5.02
C TYR A 334 -4.69 7.57 4.43
N ASN A 335 -4.46 7.80 3.15
CA ASN A 335 -4.82 9.06 2.47
C ASN A 335 -6.24 9.54 2.75
N ALA A 336 -7.21 8.63 2.74
CA ALA A 336 -8.63 8.92 2.93
C ALA A 336 -9.07 9.14 4.39
N VAL A 337 -8.21 8.84 5.37
CA VAL A 337 -8.52 9.12 6.78
C VAL A 337 -8.44 10.63 7.00
N PRO A 338 -9.51 11.29 7.45
CA PRO A 338 -9.50 12.75 7.62
C PRO A 338 -8.63 13.17 8.81
N LEU A 339 -8.08 14.38 8.75
CA LEU A 339 -7.26 14.97 9.81
C LEU A 339 -7.99 14.99 11.15
N GLU A 340 -9.28 15.29 11.13
CA GLU A 340 -10.16 15.33 12.30
C GLU A 340 -10.23 13.97 13.02
N ALA A 341 -10.16 12.86 12.28
CA ALA A 341 -10.13 11.52 12.87
C ALA A 341 -8.83 11.29 13.67
N CYS A 342 -7.70 11.73 13.11
CA CYS A 342 -6.42 11.61 13.80
C CYS A 342 -6.33 12.56 15.02
N LYS A 343 -6.92 13.77 14.91
CA LYS A 343 -7.04 14.69 16.04
C LYS A 343 -7.90 14.08 17.17
N ALA A 344 -9.07 13.57 16.83
CA ALA A 344 -9.95 12.93 17.80
C ALA A 344 -9.29 11.69 18.45
N LEU A 345 -8.51 10.91 17.69
CA LEU A 345 -7.76 9.78 18.23
C LEU A 345 -6.65 10.26 19.20
N ALA A 346 -5.94 11.31 18.85
CA ALA A 346 -4.91 11.89 19.72
C ALA A 346 -5.52 12.39 21.05
N GLU A 347 -6.63 13.11 20.99
CA GLU A 347 -7.39 13.55 22.16
C GLU A 347 -7.85 12.37 23.03
N PHE A 348 -8.40 11.32 22.41
CA PHE A 348 -8.77 10.07 23.10
C PHE A 348 -7.56 9.40 23.77
N MET A 349 -6.40 9.35 23.11
CA MET A 349 -5.18 8.81 23.69
C MET A 349 -4.72 9.61 24.93
N GLU A 350 -4.77 10.94 24.87
CA GLU A 350 -4.43 11.79 26.01
C GLU A 350 -5.39 11.60 27.20
N GLU A 351 -6.69 11.50 26.94
CA GLU A 351 -7.70 11.23 27.98
C GLU A 351 -7.49 9.85 28.61
N TYR A 352 -7.32 8.82 27.79
CA TYR A 352 -7.06 7.47 28.27
C TYR A 352 -5.81 7.39 29.14
N MET A 353 -4.73 8.09 28.75
CA MET A 353 -3.50 8.17 29.54
C MET A 353 -3.74 8.84 30.90
N LYS A 354 -4.50 9.94 30.95
CA LYS A 354 -4.81 10.63 32.22
C LYS A 354 -5.63 9.77 33.19
N GLU A 355 -6.51 8.92 32.66
CA GLU A 355 -7.34 8.02 33.47
C GLU A 355 -6.58 6.79 34.01
N ASN A 356 -5.47 6.41 33.37
CA ASN A 356 -4.79 5.12 33.62
C ASN A 356 -3.30 5.26 34.00
N LYS A 357 -2.76 6.49 34.15
CA LYS A 357 -1.50 6.77 34.83
C LYS A 357 -1.71 6.79 36.34
#